data_2bd05a7af5d4cdae1c79199be7b4e8b9
#
_entry.id   2bd05a7af5d4cdae1c79199be7b4e8b9
#
_cell.length_a   1.000
_cell.length_b   1.000
_cell.length_c   1.000
_cell.angle_alpha   90.00
_cell.angle_beta   90.00
_cell.angle_gamma   90.00
#
_symmetry.space_group_name_H-M   'P 1'
#
loop_
_entity.id
_entity.type
_entity.pdbx_description
1 polymer ?
#
loop_
_entity_poly.entity_id
_entity_poly.type
_entity_poly.pdbx_seq_one_letter_code
_entity_poly.pdbx_strand_id
1 'polypeptide(L)'
;MASSALICDTEQWKGLQIGRAHYDFVFWCGEQAHVGEIQKTHLRHLMHDVERCKAMTACLLIDSEYEGIYLDYSRQRATGETMEKLFKLAEAAKLKEKIEKMFRGDKINSTENRSVLHVALRAPRDEVINSNGVNVVPEVWGVKDKIKQFSETFRSGSWVGATGKALTNAVSVGIGGSFLGPLFVHAALRTDPEAAESAKGRQLRFLANVDPVDVARSIKDLDPETTLVVVVSKTFTTAETMLNARTLKEWIVSSLGPDAVAKHMIAVSTNLELVEKFGIDPKNAFAFWDWVGGRYSVCSAVGVLPLSLQYGFPIVQKFLEGAASIDKHFRSSSFEKNIPAILPYSQALEKFAPHIQQLSMESNGKGVSIDGVQLPFESGEIDFGEPGTNGQHSFYQLIHQGRVIPCDFIGVVKSQQPVYLKGEIVSNHDELMSNFFAQPDALAYGKQFTGYFQTPEQLHSEKVPEHLIPHKTFQGNRPSLSLLLPSLSAYEIGQLLAIYEHRIAVQGFLWGINSFDQWGVELGKSLASQVRKSLHASRVEGKPVLGFNSSTTSLLTRYLAVEPSTPYNTTTLPKV
;
A
#
# COMPACT_ATOMS: atom_id res chain seq x y z
N MET A 1 21.52 6.15 -29.45
CA MET A 1 20.11 6.14 -29.04
C MET A 1 19.75 7.57 -28.72
N ALA A 2 18.75 8.16 -29.40
CA ALA A 2 18.33 9.51 -29.08
C ALA A 2 17.74 9.48 -27.66
N SER A 3 18.30 10.27 -26.74
CA SER A 3 17.74 10.54 -25.42
C SER A 3 16.28 10.97 -25.62
N SER A 4 15.32 10.24 -25.03
CA SER A 4 13.95 10.73 -24.98
C SER A 4 13.98 12.03 -24.19
N ALA A 5 13.45 13.11 -24.76
CA ALA A 5 13.35 14.38 -24.04
C ALA A 5 12.60 14.13 -22.74
N LEU A 6 13.14 14.65 -21.63
CA LEU A 6 12.43 14.62 -20.34
C LEU A 6 11.07 15.29 -20.53
N ILE A 7 10.07 14.85 -19.79
CA ILE A 7 8.74 15.50 -19.81
C ILE A 7 8.86 17.01 -19.53
N CYS A 8 9.80 17.42 -18.70
CA CYS A 8 10.13 18.82 -18.43
C CYS A 8 10.74 19.59 -19.60
N ASP A 9 11.15 18.92 -20.68
CA ASP A 9 11.65 19.56 -21.90
C ASP A 9 10.55 19.80 -22.95
N THR A 10 9.37 19.23 -22.74
CA THR A 10 8.21 19.44 -23.63
C THR A 10 7.67 20.87 -23.51
N GLU A 11 7.10 21.41 -24.60
CA GLU A 11 6.44 22.73 -24.56
C GLU A 11 5.28 22.74 -23.56
N GLN A 12 4.59 21.60 -23.41
CA GLN A 12 3.51 21.42 -22.43
C GLN A 12 4.03 21.52 -20.99
N TRP A 13 5.27 21.06 -20.72
CA TRP A 13 5.91 21.20 -19.42
C TRP A 13 6.63 22.54 -19.24
N LYS A 14 7.23 23.11 -20.27
CA LYS A 14 7.88 24.43 -20.22
C LYS A 14 6.88 25.55 -19.99
N GLY A 15 5.65 25.37 -20.50
CA GLY A 15 4.51 26.14 -20.03
C GLY A 15 4.15 25.94 -18.54
N LEU A 16 4.82 25.02 -17.86
CA LEU A 16 4.66 24.50 -16.50
C LEU A 16 5.77 24.94 -15.54
N GLN A 17 6.70 25.82 -15.90
CA GLN A 17 7.83 26.16 -15.02
C GLN A 17 7.36 26.74 -13.70
N ILE A 18 7.73 26.01 -12.69
CA ILE A 18 7.33 26.12 -11.30
C ILE A 18 8.35 26.95 -10.54
N GLY A 19 7.86 27.99 -9.90
CA GLY A 19 8.58 28.58 -8.78
C GLY A 19 8.72 27.55 -7.65
N ARG A 20 9.90 27.54 -6.97
CA ARG A 20 10.21 26.71 -5.80
C ARG A 20 9.24 26.95 -4.64
N ALA A 21 7.99 26.55 -4.79
CA ALA A 21 7.01 26.57 -3.71
C ALA A 21 6.63 25.12 -3.38
N HIS A 22 7.02 24.71 -2.20
CA HIS A 22 6.80 23.40 -1.65
C HIS A 22 5.32 22.96 -1.67
N TYR A 23 5.05 21.73 -2.12
CA TYR A 23 3.95 20.86 -1.70
C TYR A 23 2.50 21.13 -2.14
N ASP A 24 2.26 21.77 -3.27
CA ASP A 24 0.94 21.68 -3.92
C ASP A 24 1.00 20.63 -5.03
N PHE A 25 0.98 19.37 -4.62
CA PHE A 25 1.39 18.25 -5.46
C PHE A 25 0.31 17.66 -6.38
N VAL A 26 -0.93 18.02 -6.22
CA VAL A 26 -2.01 17.38 -6.98
C VAL A 26 -2.16 17.93 -8.39
N PHE A 27 -1.77 19.18 -8.66
CA PHE A 27 -1.94 19.82 -9.94
C PHE A 27 -0.75 20.68 -10.34
N TRP A 28 0.24 20.02 -10.90
CA TRP A 28 1.39 20.66 -11.51
C TRP A 28 1.24 20.67 -13.04
N CYS A 29 0.28 21.43 -13.55
CA CYS A 29 0.07 21.49 -14.98
C CYS A 29 -0.60 22.79 -15.41
N GLY A 30 0.05 23.53 -16.26
CA GLY A 30 -0.50 24.71 -16.93
C GLY A 30 0.59 25.75 -17.27
N GLU A 31 0.38 26.56 -18.27
CA GLU A 31 1.20 27.73 -18.52
C GLU A 31 1.36 28.53 -17.22
N GLN A 32 2.50 29.15 -16.98
CA GLN A 32 2.77 29.95 -15.76
C GLN A 32 1.60 30.90 -15.42
N ALA A 33 0.96 31.43 -16.46
CA ALA A 33 -0.23 32.27 -16.34
C ALA A 33 -1.41 31.51 -15.70
N HIS A 34 -1.72 30.29 -16.16
CA HIS A 34 -2.85 29.50 -15.66
C HIS A 34 -2.63 29.04 -14.22
N VAL A 35 -1.44 28.56 -13.87
CA VAL A 35 -1.09 28.20 -12.47
C VAL A 35 -1.20 29.42 -11.57
N GLY A 36 -0.70 30.58 -12.03
CA GLY A 36 -0.81 31.83 -11.27
C GLY A 36 -2.27 32.30 -11.06
N GLU A 37 -3.15 32.04 -12.02
CA GLU A 37 -4.58 32.34 -11.88
C GLU A 37 -5.27 31.38 -10.92
N ILE A 38 -5.03 30.08 -11.06
CA ILE A 38 -5.59 29.06 -10.19
C ILE A 38 -5.10 29.24 -8.75
N GLN A 39 -3.82 29.58 -8.54
CA GLN A 39 -3.29 29.85 -7.21
C GLN A 39 -3.96 31.04 -6.52
N LYS A 40 -4.38 32.04 -7.29
CA LYS A 40 -5.13 33.20 -6.76
C LYS A 40 -6.60 32.89 -6.51
N THR A 41 -7.13 31.82 -7.09
CA THR A 41 -8.53 31.45 -6.96
C THR A 41 -8.73 30.55 -5.73
N HIS A 42 -9.54 31.02 -4.80
CA HIS A 42 -9.87 30.24 -3.61
C HIS A 42 -10.89 29.14 -3.94
N LEU A 43 -10.70 27.92 -3.39
CA LEU A 43 -11.59 26.77 -3.60
C LEU A 43 -13.07 27.08 -3.35
N ARG A 44 -13.39 27.91 -2.33
CA ARG A 44 -14.77 28.32 -2.07
C ARG A 44 -15.46 28.92 -3.29
N HIS A 45 -14.74 29.68 -4.11
CA HIS A 45 -15.31 30.26 -5.33
C HIS A 45 -15.54 29.20 -6.39
N LEU A 46 -14.62 28.25 -6.53
CA LEU A 46 -14.76 27.12 -7.44
C LEU A 46 -15.91 26.20 -7.02
N MET A 47 -16.15 26.04 -5.72
CA MET A 47 -17.25 25.21 -5.19
C MET A 47 -18.64 25.85 -5.38
N HIS A 48 -18.74 27.15 -5.66
CA HIS A 48 -20.01 27.80 -6.00
C HIS A 48 -20.45 27.54 -7.45
N ASP A 49 -19.54 27.12 -8.32
CA ASP A 49 -19.86 26.74 -9.69
C ASP A 49 -20.39 25.30 -9.71
N VAL A 50 -21.72 25.17 -9.71
CA VAL A 50 -22.44 23.90 -9.64
C VAL A 50 -22.15 23.02 -10.87
N GLU A 51 -22.06 23.62 -12.06
CA GLU A 51 -21.82 22.85 -13.28
C GLU A 51 -20.37 22.32 -13.33
N ARG A 52 -19.41 23.12 -12.88
CA ARG A 52 -18.03 22.66 -12.69
C ARG A 52 -18.00 21.50 -11.67
N CYS A 53 -18.64 21.66 -10.52
CA CYS A 53 -18.64 20.61 -9.49
C CYS A 53 -19.23 19.29 -10.03
N LYS A 54 -20.33 19.34 -10.76
CA LYS A 54 -20.90 18.16 -11.44
C LYS A 54 -19.96 17.56 -12.47
N ALA A 55 -19.26 18.37 -13.26
CA ALA A 55 -18.29 17.91 -14.23
C ALA A 55 -17.05 17.27 -13.58
N MET A 56 -16.79 17.58 -12.31
CA MET A 56 -15.66 17.04 -11.54
C MET A 56 -16.08 15.89 -10.60
N THR A 57 -16.99 15.07 -11.05
CA THR A 57 -17.36 13.80 -10.41
C THR A 57 -17.29 12.67 -11.43
N ALA A 58 -17.00 11.46 -10.95
CA ALA A 58 -17.00 10.27 -11.77
C ALA A 58 -17.58 9.11 -10.98
N CYS A 59 -18.45 8.34 -11.63
CA CYS A 59 -18.88 7.06 -11.12
C CYS A 59 -18.14 5.97 -11.89
N LEU A 60 -17.34 5.19 -11.20
CA LEU A 60 -16.70 4.00 -11.76
C LEU A 60 -17.75 2.89 -11.74
N LEU A 61 -18.64 2.92 -12.73
CA LEU A 61 -19.69 1.91 -12.89
C LEU A 61 -19.05 0.63 -13.43
N ILE A 62 -19.28 -0.43 -12.69
CA ILE A 62 -19.04 -1.77 -13.17
C ILE A 62 -20.38 -2.49 -12.97
N ASP A 63 -21.20 -2.46 -14.00
CA ASP A 63 -22.45 -3.19 -14.22
C ASP A 63 -23.75 -2.68 -13.55
N SER A 64 -23.80 -1.61 -12.73
CA SER A 64 -25.07 -1.02 -12.32
C SER A 64 -25.02 0.46 -11.98
N GLU A 65 -26.14 1.14 -12.11
CA GLU A 65 -26.30 2.59 -11.93
C GLU A 65 -26.10 3.07 -10.47
N TYR A 66 -26.05 2.14 -9.49
CA TYR A 66 -25.98 2.44 -8.05
C TYR A 66 -24.90 1.67 -7.27
N GLU A 67 -24.10 0.83 -7.91
CA GLU A 67 -23.17 -0.08 -7.24
C GLU A 67 -21.68 0.18 -7.55
N GLY A 68 -21.36 1.29 -8.20
CA GLY A 68 -19.99 1.67 -8.53
C GLY A 68 -19.31 2.48 -7.43
N ILE A 69 -17.98 2.62 -7.55
CA ILE A 69 -17.21 3.55 -6.73
C ILE A 69 -17.50 4.96 -7.23
N TYR A 70 -17.91 5.85 -6.33
CA TYR A 70 -18.12 7.26 -6.65
C TYR A 70 -16.88 8.08 -6.26
N LEU A 71 -16.35 8.83 -7.22
CA LEU A 71 -15.23 9.75 -7.05
C LEU A 71 -15.70 11.19 -7.20
N ASP A 72 -15.49 12.00 -6.17
CA ASP A 72 -15.67 13.46 -6.19
C ASP A 72 -14.32 14.14 -6.03
N TYR A 73 -13.87 14.82 -7.08
CA TYR A 73 -12.66 15.65 -7.11
C TYR A 73 -12.96 17.14 -7.33
N SER A 74 -14.21 17.54 -7.09
CA SER A 74 -14.63 18.95 -7.19
C SER A 74 -13.90 19.87 -6.23
N ARG A 75 -13.39 19.35 -5.10
CA ARG A 75 -12.57 20.07 -4.14
C ARG A 75 -11.08 20.17 -4.53
N GLN A 76 -10.78 20.02 -5.81
CA GLN A 76 -9.45 20.32 -6.37
C GLN A 76 -9.41 21.75 -6.91
N ARG A 77 -8.24 22.40 -6.81
CA ARG A 77 -8.00 23.72 -7.42
C ARG A 77 -7.81 23.57 -8.94
N ALA A 78 -8.85 23.18 -9.63
CA ALA A 78 -8.86 22.90 -11.04
C ALA A 78 -10.15 23.39 -11.70
N THR A 79 -10.07 23.73 -12.98
CA THR A 79 -11.20 24.08 -13.85
C THR A 79 -11.24 23.12 -15.05
N GLY A 80 -12.25 23.24 -15.90
CA GLY A 80 -12.26 22.51 -17.18
C GLY A 80 -11.01 22.77 -18.02
N GLU A 81 -10.54 24.01 -18.09
CA GLU A 81 -9.28 24.37 -18.77
C GLU A 81 -8.07 23.66 -18.13
N THR A 82 -8.03 23.56 -16.80
CA THR A 82 -6.98 22.82 -16.10
C THR A 82 -6.98 21.36 -16.55
N MET A 83 -8.15 20.73 -16.63
CA MET A 83 -8.29 19.33 -17.06
C MET A 83 -7.83 19.14 -18.51
N GLU A 84 -8.20 20.03 -19.43
CA GLU A 84 -7.74 19.98 -20.81
C GLU A 84 -6.21 20.06 -20.93
N LYS A 85 -5.57 20.94 -20.14
CA LYS A 85 -4.10 21.05 -20.10
C LYS A 85 -3.45 19.78 -19.55
N LEU A 86 -4.04 19.16 -18.54
CA LEU A 86 -3.60 17.88 -17.98
C LEU A 86 -3.68 16.76 -19.02
N PHE A 87 -4.74 16.70 -19.81
CA PHE A 87 -4.87 15.70 -20.87
C PHE A 87 -3.81 15.91 -21.96
N LYS A 88 -3.56 17.14 -22.37
CA LYS A 88 -2.46 17.45 -23.32
C LYS A 88 -1.09 17.03 -22.78
N LEU A 89 -0.86 17.19 -21.47
CA LEU A 89 0.37 16.70 -20.83
C LEU A 89 0.45 15.18 -20.85
N ALA A 90 -0.64 14.48 -20.55
CA ALA A 90 -0.71 13.02 -20.60
C ALA A 90 -0.44 12.49 -22.04
N GLU A 91 -0.97 13.17 -23.05
CA GLU A 91 -0.68 12.88 -24.46
C GLU A 91 0.80 13.12 -24.79
N ALA A 92 1.38 14.26 -24.39
CA ALA A 92 2.80 14.57 -24.58
C ALA A 92 3.71 13.55 -23.88
N ALA A 93 3.31 13.06 -22.70
CA ALA A 93 3.99 12.00 -21.96
C ALA A 93 3.80 10.62 -22.61
N LYS A 94 3.02 10.49 -23.68
CA LYS A 94 2.64 9.22 -24.32
C LYS A 94 2.07 8.20 -23.33
N LEU A 95 1.23 8.69 -22.41
CA LEU A 95 0.74 7.88 -21.30
C LEU A 95 0.01 6.62 -21.78
N LYS A 96 -0.86 6.73 -22.79
CA LYS A 96 -1.57 5.58 -23.36
C LYS A 96 -0.61 4.52 -23.92
N GLU A 97 0.44 4.95 -24.64
CA GLU A 97 1.46 4.04 -25.17
C GLU A 97 2.21 3.31 -24.02
N LYS A 98 2.53 4.02 -22.94
CA LYS A 98 3.21 3.43 -21.77
C LYS A 98 2.32 2.41 -21.03
N ILE A 99 1.02 2.71 -20.89
CA ILE A 99 0.04 1.77 -20.36
C ILE A 99 -0.04 0.53 -21.24
N GLU A 100 -0.19 0.68 -22.55
CA GLU A 100 -0.25 -0.45 -23.49
C GLU A 100 1.06 -1.28 -23.45
N LYS A 101 2.22 -0.65 -23.33
CA LYS A 101 3.50 -1.35 -23.14
C LYS A 101 3.50 -2.22 -21.88
N MET A 102 2.93 -1.72 -20.78
CA MET A 102 2.80 -2.51 -19.55
C MET A 102 1.92 -3.75 -19.77
N PHE A 103 0.73 -3.58 -20.33
CA PHE A 103 -0.19 -4.72 -20.56
C PHE A 103 0.31 -5.69 -21.62
N ARG A 104 1.09 -5.23 -22.61
CA ARG A 104 1.69 -6.08 -23.63
C ARG A 104 2.88 -6.89 -23.10
N GLY A 105 3.43 -6.51 -21.94
CA GLY A 105 4.57 -7.16 -21.31
C GLY A 105 5.93 -6.70 -21.80
N ASP A 106 6.01 -5.49 -22.35
CA ASP A 106 7.29 -4.88 -22.66
C ASP A 106 8.13 -4.71 -21.39
N LYS A 107 9.45 -4.72 -21.52
CA LYS A 107 10.37 -4.58 -20.39
C LYS A 107 10.48 -3.14 -19.91
N ILE A 108 9.40 -2.63 -19.35
CA ILE A 108 9.30 -1.23 -18.90
C ILE A 108 10.08 -0.96 -17.58
N ASN A 109 10.41 -1.98 -16.81
CA ASN A 109 11.42 -1.90 -15.76
C ASN A 109 12.81 -2.07 -16.42
N SER A 110 13.31 -1.01 -17.02
CA SER A 110 14.49 -1.02 -17.87
C SER A 110 15.79 -1.26 -17.08
N THR A 111 15.88 -0.80 -15.83
CA THR A 111 17.07 -0.95 -14.98
C THR A 111 17.32 -2.38 -14.54
N GLU A 112 16.27 -3.21 -14.47
CA GLU A 112 16.35 -4.63 -14.16
C GLU A 112 16.06 -5.51 -15.38
N ASN A 113 15.78 -4.92 -16.57
CA ASN A 113 15.43 -5.60 -17.82
C ASN A 113 14.24 -6.58 -17.68
N ARG A 114 13.17 -6.16 -16.98
CA ARG A 114 12.00 -6.96 -16.67
C ARG A 114 10.71 -6.35 -17.18
N SER A 115 9.73 -7.19 -17.51
CA SER A 115 8.34 -6.78 -17.67
C SER A 115 7.75 -6.40 -16.30
N VAL A 116 6.60 -5.72 -16.31
CA VAL A 116 5.84 -5.36 -15.11
C VAL A 116 4.40 -5.83 -15.31
N LEU A 117 4.08 -6.99 -14.74
CA LEU A 117 2.85 -7.71 -15.06
C LEU A 117 2.02 -8.10 -13.82
N HIS A 118 1.99 -7.23 -12.81
CA HIS A 118 1.07 -7.44 -11.68
C HIS A 118 -0.39 -7.58 -12.13
N VAL A 119 -0.78 -6.98 -13.25
CA VAL A 119 -2.10 -7.14 -13.87
C VAL A 119 -2.37 -8.58 -14.34
N ALA A 120 -1.35 -9.34 -14.78
CA ALA A 120 -1.52 -10.74 -15.16
C ALA A 120 -1.87 -11.65 -13.97
N LEU A 121 -1.53 -11.23 -12.76
CA LEU A 121 -1.85 -12.00 -11.54
C LEU A 121 -3.36 -12.12 -11.29
N ARG A 122 -4.17 -11.24 -11.86
CA ARG A 122 -5.62 -11.16 -11.67
C ARG A 122 -6.41 -11.23 -12.98
N ALA A 123 -5.70 -11.40 -14.09
CA ALA A 123 -6.32 -11.55 -15.40
C ALA A 123 -7.23 -12.79 -15.48
N PRO A 124 -8.33 -12.74 -16.26
CA PRO A 124 -9.14 -13.90 -16.61
C PRO A 124 -8.31 -15.03 -17.25
N ARG A 125 -8.80 -16.27 -17.19
CA ARG A 125 -8.07 -17.44 -17.70
C ARG A 125 -7.79 -17.41 -19.21
N ASP A 126 -8.68 -16.79 -19.95
CA ASP A 126 -8.67 -16.69 -21.41
C ASP A 126 -7.90 -15.48 -21.94
N GLU A 127 -7.45 -14.59 -21.05
CA GLU A 127 -6.64 -13.45 -21.46
C GLU A 127 -5.22 -13.84 -21.86
N VAL A 128 -4.66 -13.11 -22.83
CA VAL A 128 -3.30 -13.33 -23.31
C VAL A 128 -2.43 -12.14 -22.92
N ILE A 129 -1.54 -12.36 -21.97
CA ILE A 129 -0.54 -11.37 -21.54
C ILE A 129 0.84 -12.02 -21.67
N ASN A 130 1.70 -11.41 -22.47
CA ASN A 130 3.00 -12.01 -22.78
C ASN A 130 4.13 -11.43 -21.94
N SER A 131 5.09 -12.27 -21.56
CA SER A 131 6.41 -11.88 -21.08
C SER A 131 7.46 -12.66 -21.87
N ASN A 132 8.42 -11.97 -22.47
CA ASN A 132 9.42 -12.58 -23.35
C ASN A 132 8.82 -13.50 -24.45
N GLY A 133 7.66 -13.13 -24.99
CA GLY A 133 6.98 -13.86 -26.05
C GLY A 133 6.14 -15.08 -25.58
N VAL A 134 6.07 -15.32 -24.28
CA VAL A 134 5.28 -16.43 -23.70
C VAL A 134 4.08 -15.86 -22.93
N ASN A 135 2.89 -16.41 -23.17
CA ASN A 135 1.70 -16.07 -22.38
C ASN A 135 1.86 -16.59 -20.94
N VAL A 136 1.88 -15.66 -19.97
CA VAL A 136 2.10 -15.98 -18.54
C VAL A 136 0.81 -16.33 -17.80
N VAL A 137 -0.37 -16.04 -18.37
CA VAL A 137 -1.67 -16.25 -17.69
C VAL A 137 -1.91 -17.73 -17.34
N PRO A 138 -1.63 -18.72 -18.20
CA PRO A 138 -1.79 -20.13 -17.84
C PRO A 138 -0.94 -20.56 -16.66
N GLU A 139 0.30 -20.09 -16.55
CA GLU A 139 1.18 -20.39 -15.42
C GLU A 139 0.67 -19.76 -14.12
N VAL A 140 0.21 -18.50 -14.18
CA VAL A 140 -0.43 -17.81 -13.05
C VAL A 140 -1.61 -18.61 -12.52
N TRP A 141 -2.48 -19.09 -13.42
CA TRP A 141 -3.63 -19.90 -13.03
C TRP A 141 -3.23 -21.27 -12.50
N GLY A 142 -2.17 -21.88 -13.02
CA GLY A 142 -1.61 -23.11 -12.45
C GLY A 142 -1.21 -22.95 -10.98
N VAL A 143 -0.59 -21.82 -10.62
CA VAL A 143 -0.26 -21.49 -9.22
C VAL A 143 -1.52 -21.24 -8.40
N LYS A 144 -2.50 -20.50 -8.92
CA LYS A 144 -3.79 -20.28 -8.24
C LYS A 144 -4.55 -21.57 -7.98
N ASP A 145 -4.60 -22.47 -8.95
CA ASP A 145 -5.25 -23.77 -8.80
C ASP A 145 -4.56 -24.63 -7.72
N LYS A 146 -3.22 -24.61 -7.69
CA LYS A 146 -2.44 -25.25 -6.63
C LYS A 146 -2.76 -24.66 -5.26
N ILE A 147 -2.85 -23.31 -5.15
CA ILE A 147 -3.25 -22.62 -3.90
C ILE A 147 -4.66 -23.01 -3.49
N LYS A 148 -5.60 -23.02 -4.42
CA LYS A 148 -6.99 -23.44 -4.17
C LYS A 148 -7.01 -24.84 -3.58
N GLN A 149 -6.40 -25.81 -4.25
CA GLN A 149 -6.36 -27.20 -3.79
C GLN A 149 -5.69 -27.33 -2.41
N PHE A 150 -4.55 -26.67 -2.20
CA PHE A 150 -3.84 -26.72 -0.92
C PHE A 150 -4.66 -26.09 0.21
N SER A 151 -5.26 -24.91 -0.04
CA SER A 151 -6.07 -24.24 0.97
C SER A 151 -7.34 -25.04 1.32
N GLU A 152 -7.96 -25.73 0.37
CA GLU A 152 -9.08 -26.64 0.62
C GLU A 152 -8.64 -27.82 1.48
N THR A 153 -7.48 -28.43 1.18
CA THR A 153 -6.91 -29.54 1.96
C THR A 153 -6.56 -29.12 3.39
N PHE A 154 -5.96 -27.92 3.56
CA PHE A 154 -5.68 -27.34 4.87
C PHE A 154 -6.97 -27.06 5.64
N ARG A 155 -7.93 -26.41 5.01
CA ARG A 155 -9.19 -25.96 5.65
C ARG A 155 -10.15 -27.10 5.97
N SER A 156 -10.14 -28.16 5.21
CA SER A 156 -10.92 -29.37 5.53
C SER A 156 -10.32 -30.21 6.68
N GLY A 157 -9.09 -29.90 7.11
CA GLY A 157 -8.35 -30.70 8.09
C GLY A 157 -7.73 -31.98 7.50
N SER A 158 -7.75 -32.14 6.16
CA SER A 158 -7.09 -33.27 5.50
C SER A 158 -5.57 -33.13 5.47
N TRP A 159 -5.05 -31.90 5.55
CA TRP A 159 -3.65 -31.64 5.82
C TRP A 159 -3.44 -31.62 7.34
N VAL A 160 -2.73 -32.60 7.85
CA VAL A 160 -2.45 -32.77 9.28
C VAL A 160 -0.99 -32.48 9.62
N GLY A 161 -0.77 -31.96 10.82
CA GLY A 161 0.55 -31.73 11.38
C GLY A 161 1.30 -33.03 11.72
N ALA A 162 2.47 -32.92 12.34
CA ALA A 162 3.34 -34.04 12.71
C ALA A 162 2.67 -35.01 13.69
N THR A 163 1.82 -34.50 14.57
CA THR A 163 1.07 -35.29 15.57
C THR A 163 -0.26 -35.86 15.06
N GLY A 164 -0.60 -35.60 13.79
CA GLY A 164 -1.89 -36.01 13.20
C GLY A 164 -3.05 -35.05 13.49
N LYS A 165 -2.82 -33.94 14.22
CA LYS A 165 -3.82 -32.88 14.43
C LYS A 165 -4.00 -32.03 13.16
N ALA A 166 -5.24 -31.60 12.90
CA ALA A 166 -5.52 -30.63 11.86
C ALA A 166 -4.84 -29.28 12.17
N LEU A 167 -4.28 -28.62 11.14
CA LEU A 167 -3.71 -27.29 11.30
C LEU A 167 -4.80 -26.24 11.12
N THR A 168 -4.92 -25.35 12.09
CA THR A 168 -5.95 -24.29 12.12
C THR A 168 -5.37 -22.89 12.11
N ASN A 169 -4.10 -22.76 12.47
CA ASN A 169 -3.39 -21.50 12.56
C ASN A 169 -2.34 -21.41 11.43
N ALA A 170 -2.12 -20.20 10.92
CA ALA A 170 -1.05 -19.92 9.97
C ALA A 170 -0.25 -18.69 10.42
N VAL A 171 1.08 -18.75 10.33
CA VAL A 171 1.96 -17.60 10.53
C VAL A 171 2.70 -17.33 9.21
N SER A 172 2.40 -16.19 8.58
CA SER A 172 3.07 -15.75 7.35
C SER A 172 4.30 -14.92 7.70
N VAL A 173 5.47 -15.40 7.31
CA VAL A 173 6.78 -14.78 7.57
C VAL A 173 7.26 -14.07 6.31
N GLY A 174 7.30 -12.73 6.33
CA GLY A 174 7.73 -11.93 5.19
C GLY A 174 7.90 -10.46 5.58
N ILE A 175 8.62 -9.68 4.80
CA ILE A 175 8.90 -8.27 5.09
C ILE A 175 8.57 -7.38 3.88
N GLY A 176 8.29 -6.11 4.10
CA GLY A 176 7.97 -5.15 3.04
C GLY A 176 6.76 -5.57 2.23
N GLY A 177 6.89 -5.70 0.91
CA GLY A 177 5.80 -6.12 0.02
C GLY A 177 5.27 -7.53 0.29
N SER A 178 6.08 -8.42 0.89
CA SER A 178 5.62 -9.73 1.32
C SER A 178 4.78 -9.71 2.61
N PHE A 179 4.59 -8.53 3.20
CA PHE A 179 3.87 -8.35 4.45
C PHE A 179 2.75 -7.31 4.36
N LEU A 180 3.06 -6.08 3.89
CA LEU A 180 2.15 -4.93 4.00
C LEU A 180 0.86 -5.12 3.19
N GLY A 181 0.96 -5.60 1.95
CA GLY A 181 -0.22 -5.87 1.12
C GLY A 181 -1.11 -6.97 1.69
N PRO A 182 -0.58 -8.16 1.99
CA PRO A 182 -1.35 -9.22 2.64
C PRO A 182 -1.96 -8.82 3.99
N LEU A 183 -1.23 -8.06 4.81
CA LEU A 183 -1.74 -7.54 6.08
C LEU A 183 -2.89 -6.55 5.89
N PHE A 184 -2.78 -5.65 4.90
CA PHE A 184 -3.85 -4.73 4.56
C PHE A 184 -5.14 -5.48 4.22
N VAL A 185 -5.07 -6.43 3.28
CA VAL A 185 -6.26 -7.21 2.86
C VAL A 185 -6.81 -8.04 4.04
N HIS A 186 -5.93 -8.64 4.85
CA HIS A 186 -6.35 -9.36 6.05
C HIS A 186 -7.10 -8.47 7.05
N ALA A 187 -6.57 -7.29 7.34
CA ALA A 187 -7.20 -6.32 8.25
C ALA A 187 -8.58 -5.89 7.74
N ALA A 188 -8.70 -5.64 6.44
CA ALA A 188 -9.93 -5.20 5.80
C ALA A 188 -11.01 -6.29 5.75
N LEU A 189 -10.63 -7.57 5.60
CA LEU A 189 -11.54 -8.71 5.56
C LEU A 189 -11.94 -9.25 6.94
N ARG A 190 -11.19 -8.92 7.97
CA ARG A 190 -11.38 -9.52 9.31
C ARG A 190 -12.76 -9.31 9.90
N THR A 191 -13.41 -8.20 9.55
CA THR A 191 -14.74 -7.81 10.01
C THR A 191 -15.81 -7.86 8.92
N ASP A 192 -15.44 -8.19 7.67
CA ASP A 192 -16.42 -8.47 6.62
C ASP A 192 -17.25 -9.71 6.99
N PRO A 193 -18.59 -9.64 6.94
CA PRO A 193 -19.43 -10.73 7.44
C PRO A 193 -19.21 -12.07 6.74
N GLU A 194 -19.01 -12.08 5.42
CA GLU A 194 -18.80 -13.30 4.65
C GLU A 194 -17.41 -13.89 4.92
N ALA A 195 -16.37 -13.03 4.91
CA ALA A 195 -15.01 -13.44 5.19
C ALA A 195 -14.84 -13.91 6.64
N ALA A 196 -15.43 -13.21 7.61
CA ALA A 196 -15.38 -13.58 9.03
C ALA A 196 -16.06 -14.93 9.29
N GLU A 197 -17.21 -15.17 8.68
CA GLU A 197 -17.90 -16.48 8.77
C GLU A 197 -17.02 -17.59 8.20
N SER A 198 -16.45 -17.38 7.01
CA SER A 198 -15.54 -18.35 6.40
C SER A 198 -14.27 -18.59 7.23
N ALA A 199 -13.79 -17.61 7.99
CA ALA A 199 -12.58 -17.69 8.80
C ALA A 199 -12.78 -18.37 10.16
N LYS A 200 -14.00 -18.72 10.56
CA LYS A 200 -14.28 -19.31 11.89
C LYS A 200 -13.38 -20.50 12.22
N GLY A 201 -12.82 -20.51 13.44
CA GLY A 201 -11.92 -21.54 13.91
C GLY A 201 -10.51 -21.51 13.32
N ARG A 202 -10.14 -20.42 12.61
CA ARG A 202 -8.80 -20.23 11.99
C ARG A 202 -8.20 -18.90 12.39
N GLN A 203 -6.87 -18.86 12.41
CA GLN A 203 -6.13 -17.65 12.72
C GLN A 203 -4.94 -17.49 11.79
N LEU A 204 -4.88 -16.35 11.08
CA LEU A 204 -3.72 -15.91 10.33
C LEU A 204 -3.00 -14.81 11.12
N ARG A 205 -1.70 -14.97 11.28
CA ARG A 205 -0.80 -13.95 11.83
C ARG A 205 0.34 -13.66 10.87
N PHE A 206 0.99 -12.52 11.08
CA PHE A 206 2.12 -12.10 10.28
C PHE A 206 3.32 -11.84 11.18
N LEU A 207 4.50 -12.28 10.72
CA LEU A 207 5.79 -12.00 11.33
C LEU A 207 6.68 -11.31 10.30
N ALA A 208 7.00 -10.04 10.54
CA ALA A 208 7.75 -9.22 9.59
C ALA A 208 9.05 -8.66 10.18
N ASN A 209 8.99 -8.08 11.37
CA ASN A 209 10.16 -7.48 12.00
C ASN A 209 11.06 -8.55 12.63
N VAL A 210 12.38 -8.34 12.57
CA VAL A 210 13.36 -9.19 13.28
C VAL A 210 13.42 -8.91 14.79
N ASP A 211 12.69 -7.90 15.26
CA ASP A 211 12.57 -7.63 16.68
C ASP A 211 11.98 -8.86 17.39
N PRO A 212 12.63 -9.41 18.42
CA PRO A 212 12.11 -10.54 19.20
C PRO A 212 10.70 -10.32 19.74
N VAL A 213 10.28 -9.07 19.95
CA VAL A 213 8.92 -8.71 20.37
C VAL A 213 7.90 -9.10 19.30
N ASP A 214 8.24 -8.93 18.01
CA ASP A 214 7.33 -9.32 16.92
C ASP A 214 7.18 -10.84 16.83
N VAL A 215 8.28 -11.58 17.02
CA VAL A 215 8.23 -13.05 17.14
C VAL A 215 7.32 -13.45 18.30
N ALA A 216 7.55 -12.89 19.50
CA ALA A 216 6.75 -13.19 20.68
C ALA A 216 5.25 -12.94 20.46
N ARG A 217 4.89 -11.80 19.85
CA ARG A 217 3.49 -11.46 19.54
C ARG A 217 2.88 -12.38 18.49
N SER A 218 3.67 -12.79 17.49
CA SER A 218 3.16 -13.61 16.39
C SER A 218 2.87 -15.06 16.80
N ILE A 219 3.57 -15.61 17.79
CA ILE A 219 3.35 -16.99 18.29
C ILE A 219 2.61 -17.07 19.62
N LYS A 220 2.34 -15.94 20.28
CA LYS A 220 1.62 -15.92 21.56
C LYS A 220 0.31 -16.71 21.45
N ASP A 221 0.08 -17.60 22.40
CA ASP A 221 -1.12 -18.46 22.50
C ASP A 221 -1.35 -19.38 21.27
N LEU A 222 -0.33 -19.60 20.42
CA LEU A 222 -0.37 -20.59 19.35
C LEU A 222 0.23 -21.92 19.83
N ASP A 223 -0.43 -23.01 19.44
CA ASP A 223 0.09 -24.37 19.62
C ASP A 223 0.89 -24.79 18.37
N PRO A 224 2.19 -25.15 18.51
CA PRO A 224 2.99 -25.68 17.39
C PRO A 224 2.32 -26.85 16.66
N GLU A 225 1.61 -27.71 17.39
CA GLU A 225 0.93 -28.88 16.80
C GLU A 225 -0.16 -28.53 15.78
N THR A 226 -0.74 -27.31 15.87
CA THR A 226 -1.85 -26.86 15.03
C THR A 226 -1.48 -25.67 14.15
N THR A 227 -0.19 -25.31 14.08
CA THR A 227 0.29 -24.12 13.38
C THR A 227 1.08 -24.47 12.11
N LEU A 228 0.74 -23.80 10.99
CA LEU A 228 1.48 -23.81 9.73
C LEU A 228 2.28 -22.52 9.58
N VAL A 229 3.54 -22.61 9.18
CA VAL A 229 4.41 -21.47 8.88
C VAL A 229 4.56 -21.33 7.36
N VAL A 230 4.24 -20.14 6.85
CA VAL A 230 4.38 -19.79 5.43
C VAL A 230 5.56 -18.85 5.27
N VAL A 231 6.68 -19.32 4.72
CA VAL A 231 7.88 -18.50 4.51
C VAL A 231 7.80 -17.80 3.16
N VAL A 232 7.65 -16.47 3.16
CA VAL A 232 7.46 -15.67 1.94
C VAL A 232 8.72 -14.87 1.65
N SER A 233 9.53 -15.35 0.70
CA SER A 233 10.75 -14.66 0.27
C SER A 233 11.10 -15.02 -1.17
N LYS A 234 11.13 -14.02 -2.07
CA LYS A 234 11.38 -14.21 -3.49
C LYS A 234 12.68 -14.99 -3.76
N THR A 235 13.77 -14.53 -3.18
CA THR A 235 15.12 -15.12 -3.35
C THR A 235 15.46 -16.17 -2.29
N PHE A 236 14.66 -16.27 -1.24
CA PHE A 236 14.93 -17.08 -0.05
C PHE A 236 16.25 -16.73 0.67
N THR A 237 16.70 -15.46 0.51
CA THR A 237 17.96 -14.93 1.05
C THR A 237 17.80 -13.66 1.90
N THR A 238 16.59 -13.07 1.95
CA THR A 238 16.33 -11.85 2.72
C THR A 238 16.66 -12.11 4.20
N ALA A 239 17.63 -11.39 4.73
CA ALA A 239 18.23 -11.69 6.03
C ALA A 239 17.21 -11.73 7.17
N GLU A 240 16.32 -10.74 7.22
CA GLU A 240 15.27 -10.60 8.22
C GLU A 240 14.26 -11.75 8.15
N THR A 241 13.74 -12.00 6.95
CA THR A 241 12.78 -13.10 6.72
C THR A 241 13.40 -14.46 7.06
N MET A 242 14.64 -14.69 6.65
CA MET A 242 15.30 -15.98 6.90
C MET A 242 15.70 -16.17 8.36
N LEU A 243 15.98 -15.09 9.10
CA LEU A 243 16.20 -15.17 10.54
C LEU A 243 14.89 -15.55 11.26
N ASN A 244 13.81 -14.85 10.96
CA ASN A 244 12.47 -15.15 11.50
C ASN A 244 12.01 -16.57 11.13
N ALA A 245 12.24 -17.00 9.89
CA ALA A 245 11.90 -18.35 9.44
C ALA A 245 12.67 -19.42 10.23
N ARG A 246 13.97 -19.22 10.49
CA ARG A 246 14.78 -20.14 11.33
C ARG A 246 14.29 -20.13 12.78
N THR A 247 13.89 -18.99 13.32
CA THR A 247 13.34 -18.90 14.68
C THR A 247 12.04 -19.69 14.81
N LEU A 248 11.12 -19.55 13.84
CA LEU A 248 9.89 -20.35 13.86
C LEU A 248 10.13 -21.84 13.53
N LYS A 249 11.13 -22.15 12.71
CA LYS A 249 11.56 -23.55 12.50
C LYS A 249 12.01 -24.16 13.82
N GLU A 250 12.83 -23.45 14.59
CA GLU A 250 13.29 -23.92 15.90
C GLU A 250 12.13 -24.06 16.89
N TRP A 251 11.17 -23.15 16.87
CA TRP A 251 9.95 -23.24 17.69
C TRP A 251 9.13 -24.50 17.39
N ILE A 252 8.99 -24.87 16.09
CA ILE A 252 8.34 -26.11 15.68
C ILE A 252 9.20 -27.33 16.08
N VAL A 253 10.50 -27.32 15.75
CA VAL A 253 11.39 -28.47 15.94
C VAL A 253 11.59 -28.79 17.43
N SER A 254 11.76 -27.79 18.27
CA SER A 254 11.92 -28.00 19.72
C SER A 254 10.69 -28.59 20.38
N SER A 255 9.51 -28.42 19.78
CA SER A 255 8.25 -28.96 20.31
C SER A 255 7.87 -30.32 19.69
N LEU A 256 8.14 -30.52 18.39
CA LEU A 256 7.58 -31.63 17.61
C LEU A 256 8.65 -32.53 16.95
N GLY A 257 9.92 -32.17 17.09
CA GLY A 257 11.02 -32.86 16.44
C GLY A 257 11.31 -32.38 15.00
N PRO A 258 12.48 -32.75 14.44
CA PRO A 258 12.97 -32.21 13.17
C PRO A 258 12.11 -32.59 11.96
N ASP A 259 11.45 -33.74 11.98
CA ASP A 259 10.60 -34.22 10.89
C ASP A 259 9.31 -33.41 10.73
N ALA A 260 8.96 -32.61 11.75
CA ALA A 260 7.77 -31.76 11.72
C ALA A 260 7.85 -30.65 10.64
N VAL A 261 9.05 -30.22 10.25
CA VAL A 261 9.26 -29.16 9.25
C VAL A 261 8.52 -29.44 7.95
N ALA A 262 8.58 -30.67 7.46
CA ALA A 262 7.93 -31.09 6.21
C ALA A 262 6.39 -30.92 6.21
N LYS A 263 5.77 -30.96 7.39
CA LYS A 263 4.30 -30.86 7.55
C LYS A 263 3.85 -29.49 8.05
N HIS A 264 4.71 -28.74 8.73
CA HIS A 264 4.38 -27.47 9.38
C HIS A 264 4.97 -26.24 8.67
N MET A 265 5.79 -26.42 7.63
CA MET A 265 6.39 -25.30 6.91
C MET A 265 6.20 -25.43 5.40
N ILE A 266 5.79 -24.33 4.78
CA ILE A 266 5.65 -24.18 3.32
C ILE A 266 6.30 -22.88 2.88
N ALA A 267 6.55 -22.71 1.58
CA ALA A 267 7.25 -21.55 1.06
C ALA A 267 6.53 -20.86 -0.11
N VAL A 268 6.72 -19.56 -0.20
CA VAL A 268 6.46 -18.76 -1.42
C VAL A 268 7.80 -18.22 -1.89
N SER A 269 8.36 -18.81 -2.94
CA SER A 269 9.70 -18.49 -3.42
C SER A 269 9.91 -18.91 -4.88
N THR A 270 10.88 -18.27 -5.54
CA THR A 270 11.41 -18.69 -6.84
C THR A 270 12.63 -19.62 -6.70
N ASN A 271 13.24 -19.68 -5.52
CA ASN A 271 14.49 -20.43 -5.26
C ASN A 271 14.21 -21.77 -4.57
N LEU A 272 13.85 -22.77 -5.35
CA LEU A 272 13.49 -24.09 -4.84
C LEU A 272 14.67 -24.83 -4.19
N GLU A 273 15.92 -24.60 -4.65
CA GLU A 273 17.12 -25.20 -4.07
C GLU A 273 17.32 -24.77 -2.60
N LEU A 274 17.18 -23.45 -2.33
CA LEU A 274 17.30 -22.95 -0.96
C LEU A 274 16.10 -23.34 -0.09
N VAL A 275 14.91 -23.51 -0.67
CA VAL A 275 13.72 -24.01 0.02
C VAL A 275 13.97 -25.45 0.49
N GLU A 276 14.49 -26.32 -0.39
CA GLU A 276 14.81 -27.69 -0.05
C GLU A 276 15.94 -27.80 0.99
N LYS A 277 17.02 -27.03 0.84
CA LYS A 277 18.09 -26.94 1.85
C LYS A 277 17.60 -26.48 3.22
N PHE A 278 16.55 -25.68 3.26
CA PHE A 278 15.94 -25.25 4.51
C PHE A 278 15.14 -26.38 5.18
N GLY A 279 14.76 -27.41 4.45
CA GLY A 279 13.98 -28.58 4.90
C GLY A 279 12.51 -28.53 4.56
N ILE A 280 12.09 -27.62 3.68
CA ILE A 280 10.72 -27.55 3.14
C ILE A 280 10.68 -28.37 1.84
N ASP A 281 9.70 -29.27 1.71
CA ASP A 281 9.48 -30.01 0.47
C ASP A 281 9.18 -29.03 -0.68
N PRO A 282 9.95 -29.06 -1.78
CA PRO A 282 9.71 -28.19 -2.94
C PRO A 282 8.29 -28.31 -3.52
N LYS A 283 7.62 -29.44 -3.33
CA LYS A 283 6.21 -29.60 -3.72
C LYS A 283 5.28 -28.67 -2.95
N ASN A 284 5.68 -28.26 -1.74
CA ASN A 284 4.97 -27.29 -0.88
C ASN A 284 5.49 -25.87 -1.06
N ALA A 285 6.25 -25.60 -2.13
CA ALA A 285 6.61 -24.26 -2.54
C ALA A 285 5.64 -23.73 -3.61
N PHE A 286 5.27 -22.47 -3.49
CA PHE A 286 4.39 -21.75 -4.41
C PHE A 286 5.21 -20.68 -5.13
N ALA A 287 5.18 -20.71 -6.46
CA ALA A 287 5.96 -19.81 -7.28
C ALA A 287 5.34 -18.41 -7.36
N PHE A 288 6.18 -17.42 -7.60
CA PHE A 288 5.81 -16.17 -8.21
C PHE A 288 6.99 -15.67 -9.08
N TRP A 289 6.85 -14.58 -9.82
CA TRP A 289 7.69 -14.29 -10.96
C TRP A 289 8.59 -13.07 -10.75
N ASP A 290 9.64 -12.95 -11.52
CA ASP A 290 10.57 -11.82 -11.50
C ASP A 290 9.93 -10.52 -12.01
N TRP A 291 8.93 -10.63 -12.89
CA TRP A 291 8.12 -9.51 -13.38
C TRP A 291 7.06 -8.99 -12.37
N VAL A 292 7.04 -9.53 -11.15
CA VAL A 292 6.26 -9.01 -10.02
C VAL A 292 7.17 -8.29 -9.05
N GLY A 293 7.00 -6.98 -8.90
CA GLY A 293 7.63 -6.20 -7.84
C GLY A 293 7.06 -6.54 -6.46
N GLY A 294 7.88 -6.47 -5.40
CA GLY A 294 7.43 -6.83 -4.03
C GLY A 294 6.19 -6.07 -3.58
N ARG A 295 6.14 -4.75 -3.75
CA ARG A 295 5.00 -3.88 -3.39
C ARG A 295 3.75 -4.07 -4.25
N TYR A 296 3.86 -4.75 -5.40
CA TYR A 296 2.76 -5.12 -6.31
C TYR A 296 2.39 -6.61 -6.22
N SER A 297 2.84 -7.33 -5.19
CA SER A 297 2.78 -8.80 -5.17
C SER A 297 1.57 -9.39 -4.44
N VAL A 298 0.71 -8.58 -3.85
CA VAL A 298 -0.42 -9.09 -3.03
C VAL A 298 -1.37 -10.02 -3.80
N CYS A 299 -1.55 -9.79 -5.11
CA CYS A 299 -2.35 -10.67 -5.98
C CYS A 299 -1.60 -11.94 -6.45
N SER A 300 -0.33 -12.14 -6.08
CA SER A 300 0.43 -13.38 -6.30
C SER A 300 0.27 -14.36 -5.13
N ALA A 301 0.98 -15.48 -5.18
CA ALA A 301 1.06 -16.43 -4.06
C ALA A 301 1.44 -15.77 -2.72
N VAL A 302 2.12 -14.62 -2.76
CA VAL A 302 2.52 -13.82 -1.58
C VAL A 302 1.32 -13.46 -0.70
N GLY A 303 0.21 -13.01 -1.28
CA GLY A 303 -1.02 -12.69 -0.55
C GLY A 303 -2.09 -13.76 -0.71
N VAL A 304 -2.27 -14.30 -1.93
CA VAL A 304 -3.35 -15.25 -2.24
C VAL A 304 -3.26 -16.50 -1.36
N LEU A 305 -2.05 -17.03 -1.12
CA LEU A 305 -1.90 -18.24 -0.31
C LEU A 305 -2.30 -18.03 1.16
N PRO A 306 -1.67 -17.11 1.94
CA PRO A 306 -2.03 -16.94 3.35
C PRO A 306 -3.48 -16.47 3.54
N LEU A 307 -4.00 -15.63 2.65
CA LEU A 307 -5.40 -15.20 2.70
C LEU A 307 -6.37 -16.35 2.41
N SER A 308 -6.03 -17.27 1.48
CA SER A 308 -6.85 -18.44 1.19
C SER A 308 -6.86 -19.46 2.33
N LEU A 309 -5.74 -19.59 3.07
CA LEU A 309 -5.71 -20.40 4.28
C LEU A 309 -6.70 -19.86 5.34
N GLN A 310 -6.78 -18.55 5.49
CA GLN A 310 -7.68 -17.89 6.44
C GLN A 310 -9.13 -17.87 5.98
N TYR A 311 -9.38 -17.36 4.78
CA TYR A 311 -10.73 -17.01 4.31
C TYR A 311 -11.31 -17.98 3.26
N GLY A 312 -10.48 -18.92 2.75
CA GLY A 312 -10.83 -19.75 1.62
C GLY A 312 -10.61 -19.06 0.28
N PHE A 313 -10.27 -19.85 -0.73
CA PHE A 313 -9.99 -19.33 -2.08
C PHE A 313 -11.18 -18.58 -2.71
N PRO A 314 -12.46 -18.94 -2.52
CA PRO A 314 -13.59 -18.18 -3.08
C PRO A 314 -13.64 -16.71 -2.66
N ILE A 315 -13.34 -16.40 -1.39
CA ILE A 315 -13.26 -15.00 -0.92
C ILE A 315 -12.10 -14.25 -1.59
N VAL A 316 -10.93 -14.90 -1.67
CA VAL A 316 -9.75 -14.30 -2.31
C VAL A 316 -9.96 -14.15 -3.82
N GLN A 317 -10.71 -15.04 -4.45
CA GLN A 317 -11.09 -14.91 -5.86
C GLN A 317 -11.92 -13.64 -6.11
N LYS A 318 -12.87 -13.29 -5.25
CA LYS A 318 -13.62 -12.02 -5.34
C LYS A 318 -12.71 -10.80 -5.27
N PHE A 319 -11.71 -10.84 -4.38
CA PHE A 319 -10.69 -9.79 -4.29
C PHE A 319 -9.91 -9.64 -5.62
N LEU A 320 -9.48 -10.74 -6.23
CA LEU A 320 -8.79 -10.72 -7.52
C LEU A 320 -9.71 -10.20 -8.66
N GLU A 321 -10.98 -10.58 -8.65
CA GLU A 321 -11.99 -10.13 -9.64
C GLU A 321 -12.25 -8.63 -9.51
N GLY A 322 -12.34 -8.10 -8.29
CA GLY A 322 -12.45 -6.67 -8.05
C GLY A 322 -11.26 -5.89 -8.63
N ALA A 323 -10.04 -6.37 -8.39
CA ALA A 323 -8.86 -5.75 -8.95
C ALA A 323 -8.80 -5.85 -10.48
N ALA A 324 -9.18 -7.00 -11.06
CA ALA A 324 -9.24 -7.20 -12.52
C ALA A 324 -10.25 -6.26 -13.19
N SER A 325 -11.36 -5.96 -12.52
CA SER A 325 -12.37 -5.04 -13.04
C SER A 325 -11.80 -3.63 -13.26
N ILE A 326 -10.94 -3.17 -12.34
CA ILE A 326 -10.24 -1.88 -12.48
C ILE A 326 -9.18 -1.94 -13.58
N ASP A 327 -8.45 -3.06 -13.74
CA ASP A 327 -7.49 -3.22 -14.86
C ASP A 327 -8.19 -3.05 -16.22
N LYS A 328 -9.34 -3.69 -16.40
CA LYS A 328 -10.15 -3.56 -17.60
C LYS A 328 -10.60 -2.11 -17.82
N HIS A 329 -11.09 -1.44 -16.77
CA HIS A 329 -11.46 -0.03 -16.82
C HIS A 329 -10.26 0.84 -17.18
N PHE A 330 -9.12 0.68 -16.52
CA PHE A 330 -7.90 1.45 -16.73
C PHE A 330 -7.37 1.35 -18.16
N ARG A 331 -7.44 0.18 -18.77
CA ARG A 331 -7.01 -0.04 -20.15
C ARG A 331 -7.97 0.54 -21.19
N SER A 332 -9.27 0.53 -20.90
CA SER A 332 -10.32 0.92 -21.88
C SER A 332 -10.78 2.38 -21.77
N SER A 333 -10.55 3.05 -20.63
CA SER A 333 -11.09 4.38 -20.36
C SER A 333 -10.24 5.52 -20.91
N SER A 334 -10.89 6.65 -21.20
CA SER A 334 -10.22 7.92 -21.43
C SER A 334 -9.61 8.46 -20.14
N PHE A 335 -8.55 9.30 -20.21
CA PHE A 335 -7.72 9.76 -19.10
C PHE A 335 -8.41 10.59 -18.01
N GLU A 336 -9.69 10.79 -18.07
CA GLU A 336 -10.42 11.77 -17.26
C GLU A 336 -10.60 11.43 -15.77
N LYS A 337 -10.13 10.29 -15.27
CA LYS A 337 -10.65 9.71 -14.03
C LYS A 337 -9.62 9.17 -13.00
N ASN A 338 -8.42 9.73 -12.86
CA ASN A 338 -7.43 9.20 -11.89
C ASN A 338 -6.84 10.28 -10.98
N ILE A 339 -6.98 10.22 -9.64
CA ILE A 339 -6.36 11.13 -8.63
C ILE A 339 -6.30 10.59 -7.18
N PRO A 340 -5.52 11.26 -6.27
CA PRO A 340 -4.74 10.76 -5.12
C PRO A 340 -5.25 10.87 -3.68
N ALA A 341 -4.40 10.59 -2.73
CA ALA A 341 -4.11 10.63 -1.24
C ALA A 341 -5.12 9.99 -0.24
N ILE A 342 -4.77 9.66 1.10
CA ILE A 342 -5.44 8.52 1.79
C ILE A 342 -5.87 8.82 3.23
N LEU A 343 -7.14 9.14 3.47
CA LEU A 343 -7.77 9.24 4.80
C LEU A 343 -9.04 8.35 4.84
N PRO A 344 -8.90 7.05 5.21
CA PRO A 344 -10.05 6.15 5.19
C PRO A 344 -10.96 6.34 6.40
N TYR A 345 -12.24 6.57 6.18
CA TYR A 345 -13.28 6.58 7.20
C TYR A 345 -13.86 5.16 7.35
N SER A 346 -12.97 4.25 7.67
CA SER A 346 -13.26 2.86 8.02
C SER A 346 -12.10 2.28 8.81
N GLN A 347 -12.34 1.77 10.01
CA GLN A 347 -11.30 1.12 10.81
C GLN A 347 -10.74 -0.14 10.14
N ALA A 348 -11.53 -0.81 9.32
CA ALA A 348 -11.08 -1.96 8.54
C ALA A 348 -9.94 -1.62 7.56
N LEU A 349 -9.80 -0.36 7.17
CA LEU A 349 -8.72 0.14 6.30
C LEU A 349 -7.49 0.66 7.07
N GLU A 350 -7.33 0.32 8.36
CA GLU A 350 -6.21 0.80 9.19
C GLU A 350 -4.81 0.45 8.64
N LYS A 351 -4.69 -0.58 7.83
CA LYS A 351 -3.44 -1.00 7.21
C LYS A 351 -3.31 -0.56 5.73
N PHE A 352 -4.30 0.17 5.22
CA PHE A 352 -4.26 0.67 3.85
C PHE A 352 -3.19 1.74 3.66
N ALA A 353 -3.19 2.79 4.48
CA ALA A 353 -2.17 3.84 4.39
C ALA A 353 -0.73 3.29 4.52
N PRO A 354 -0.39 2.40 5.48
CA PRO A 354 0.92 1.75 5.52
C PRO A 354 1.30 0.96 4.26
N HIS A 355 0.33 0.31 3.60
CA HIS A 355 0.58 -0.37 2.33
C HIS A 355 0.88 0.63 1.21
N ILE A 356 0.10 1.69 1.10
CA ILE A 356 0.28 2.69 0.05
C ILE A 356 1.57 3.50 0.27
N GLN A 357 1.98 3.75 1.51
CA GLN A 357 3.29 4.33 1.80
C GLN A 357 4.41 3.58 1.08
N GLN A 358 4.45 2.26 1.18
CA GLN A 358 5.43 1.48 0.43
C GLN A 358 5.17 1.56 -1.07
N LEU A 359 3.93 1.35 -1.50
CA LEU A 359 3.57 1.31 -2.91
C LEU A 359 3.98 2.60 -3.63
N SER A 360 3.69 3.77 -3.07
CA SER A 360 3.96 5.09 -3.63
C SER A 360 5.42 5.52 -3.44
N MET A 361 5.89 5.57 -2.20
CA MET A 361 7.19 6.18 -1.87
C MET A 361 8.37 5.36 -2.43
N GLU A 362 8.28 4.03 -2.40
CA GLU A 362 9.29 3.15 -2.99
C GLU A 362 9.25 3.18 -4.53
N SER A 363 8.06 3.34 -5.13
CA SER A 363 7.91 3.44 -6.58
C SER A 363 8.40 4.77 -7.12
N ASN A 364 7.97 5.87 -6.54
CA ASN A 364 8.08 7.20 -7.14
C ASN A 364 9.09 8.13 -6.45
N GLY A 365 9.67 7.73 -5.32
CA GLY A 365 10.77 8.46 -4.68
C GLY A 365 12.09 8.26 -5.44
N LYS A 366 12.24 8.89 -6.61
CA LYS A 366 13.37 8.73 -7.52
C LYS A 366 14.06 10.08 -7.80
N GLY A 367 15.39 10.07 -7.91
CA GLY A 367 16.18 11.25 -8.26
C GLY A 367 16.56 11.36 -9.73
N VAL A 368 16.28 10.32 -10.53
CA VAL A 368 16.67 10.23 -11.95
C VAL A 368 15.54 9.71 -12.81
N SER A 369 15.54 10.10 -14.09
CA SER A 369 14.62 9.58 -15.09
C SER A 369 14.90 8.13 -15.43
N ILE A 370 13.99 7.50 -16.18
CA ILE A 370 14.16 6.15 -16.72
C ILE A 370 15.39 6.02 -17.64
N ASP A 371 15.84 7.14 -18.22
CA ASP A 371 17.03 7.22 -19.06
C ASP A 371 18.32 7.60 -18.27
N GLY A 372 18.25 7.67 -16.94
CA GLY A 372 19.38 7.97 -16.07
C GLY A 372 19.76 9.45 -15.96
N VAL A 373 18.88 10.36 -16.40
CA VAL A 373 19.10 11.82 -16.32
C VAL A 373 18.60 12.33 -14.97
N GLN A 374 19.40 13.14 -14.28
CA GLN A 374 19.01 13.81 -13.03
C GLN A 374 17.72 14.60 -13.24
N LEU A 375 16.72 14.40 -12.38
CA LEU A 375 15.48 15.17 -12.43
C LEU A 375 15.75 16.60 -11.94
N PRO A 376 15.24 17.63 -12.64
CA PRO A 376 15.33 19.02 -12.18
C PRO A 376 14.24 19.37 -11.14
N PHE A 377 13.47 18.39 -10.67
CA PHE A 377 12.41 18.51 -9.69
C PHE A 377 12.44 17.32 -8.72
N GLU A 378 11.84 17.49 -7.56
CA GLU A 378 11.64 16.42 -6.59
C GLU A 378 10.45 15.55 -7.01
N SER A 379 10.64 14.23 -7.08
CA SER A 379 9.58 13.26 -7.39
C SER A 379 9.18 12.46 -6.14
N GLY A 380 7.99 11.90 -6.16
CA GLY A 380 7.42 11.12 -5.07
C GLY A 380 6.60 11.95 -4.09
N GLU A 381 5.56 11.35 -3.57
CA GLU A 381 4.70 11.89 -2.52
C GLU A 381 5.16 11.40 -1.15
N ILE A 382 4.79 12.12 -0.10
CA ILE A 382 4.90 11.65 1.28
C ILE A 382 3.51 11.22 1.71
N ASP A 383 3.26 9.93 1.61
CA ASP A 383 1.96 9.36 1.99
C ASP A 383 1.95 9.02 3.48
N PHE A 384 0.89 9.44 4.16
CA PHE A 384 0.59 9.06 5.52
C PHE A 384 -0.92 9.08 5.73
N GLY A 385 -1.38 8.42 6.76
CA GLY A 385 -2.80 8.45 7.10
C GLY A 385 -3.16 7.48 8.19
N GLU A 386 -4.30 7.73 8.79
CA GLU A 386 -4.96 6.90 9.78
C GLU A 386 -6.48 6.92 9.52
N PRO A 387 -7.21 5.92 10.01
CA PRO A 387 -8.65 5.94 9.91
C PRO A 387 -9.27 7.16 10.59
N GLY A 388 -10.23 7.82 9.91
CA GLY A 388 -11.19 8.70 10.59
C GLY A 388 -12.05 7.85 11.56
N THR A 389 -12.44 8.38 12.73
CA THR A 389 -12.21 9.74 13.23
C THR A 389 -10.89 9.92 13.99
N ASN A 390 -10.14 8.83 14.26
CA ASN A 390 -8.90 8.88 15.06
C ASN A 390 -7.88 9.89 14.48
N GLY A 391 -7.67 9.91 13.17
CA GLY A 391 -6.78 10.86 12.50
C GLY A 391 -7.11 12.31 12.80
N GLN A 392 -8.41 12.65 12.99
CA GLN A 392 -8.85 14.01 13.34
C GLN A 392 -8.30 14.46 14.70
N HIS A 393 -8.11 13.53 15.63
CA HIS A 393 -7.57 13.78 16.96
C HIS A 393 -6.05 13.61 17.04
N SER A 394 -5.38 13.35 15.91
CA SER A 394 -3.94 13.13 15.81
C SER A 394 -3.26 14.29 15.04
N PHE A 395 -3.46 14.39 13.74
CA PHE A 395 -2.69 15.31 12.88
C PHE A 395 -3.54 16.33 12.10
N TYR A 396 -4.85 16.38 12.27
CA TYR A 396 -5.70 17.32 11.52
C TYR A 396 -5.42 18.79 11.84
N GLN A 397 -4.87 19.10 13.01
CA GLN A 397 -4.38 20.44 13.29
C GLN A 397 -3.41 20.93 12.21
N LEU A 398 -2.48 20.06 11.77
CA LEU A 398 -1.53 20.37 10.71
C LEU A 398 -2.24 20.60 9.36
N ILE A 399 -3.15 19.71 8.98
CA ILE A 399 -3.82 19.80 7.67
C ILE A 399 -4.85 20.94 7.59
N HIS A 400 -5.33 21.47 8.72
CA HIS A 400 -6.23 22.63 8.74
C HIS A 400 -5.51 23.98 8.83
N GLN A 401 -4.42 24.10 9.59
CA GLN A 401 -3.75 25.39 9.84
C GLN A 401 -2.28 25.42 9.43
N GLY A 402 -1.63 24.26 9.33
CA GLY A 402 -0.23 24.18 8.93
C GLY A 402 -0.05 24.19 7.41
N ARG A 403 0.93 23.39 6.96
CA ARG A 403 1.21 23.15 5.55
C ARG A 403 -0.03 22.62 4.82
N VAL A 404 -0.22 23.07 3.57
CA VAL A 404 -1.24 22.47 2.69
C VAL A 404 -0.82 21.07 2.32
N ILE A 405 -1.67 20.10 2.62
CA ILE A 405 -1.49 18.69 2.30
C ILE A 405 -2.76 18.24 1.59
N PRO A 406 -2.69 17.82 0.32
CA PRO A 406 -3.83 17.23 -0.36
C PRO A 406 -4.29 15.97 0.36
N CYS A 407 -5.61 15.77 0.46
CA CYS A 407 -6.18 14.66 1.22
C CYS A 407 -7.18 13.85 0.39
N ASP A 408 -7.08 12.52 0.46
CA ASP A 408 -8.13 11.60 -0.02
C ASP A 408 -8.97 11.11 1.14
N PHE A 409 -10.21 11.37 1.05
CA PHE A 409 -11.20 10.84 1.96
C PHE A 409 -11.83 9.60 1.32
N ILE A 410 -11.71 8.45 1.99
CA ILE A 410 -12.32 7.19 1.53
C ILE A 410 -13.44 6.84 2.49
N GLY A 411 -14.67 6.90 2.00
CA GLY A 411 -15.88 6.53 2.74
C GLY A 411 -16.46 5.21 2.26
N VAL A 412 -17.28 4.59 3.09
CA VAL A 412 -17.99 3.35 2.79
C VAL A 412 -19.46 3.54 3.10
N VAL A 413 -20.36 3.30 2.13
CA VAL A 413 -21.80 3.52 2.32
C VAL A 413 -22.39 2.52 3.31
N LYS A 414 -22.07 1.23 3.17
CA LYS A 414 -22.59 0.17 4.05
C LYS A 414 -21.51 -0.28 5.02
N SER A 415 -21.74 -0.10 6.33
CA SER A 415 -20.84 -0.62 7.36
C SER A 415 -20.77 -2.14 7.33
N GLN A 416 -19.57 -2.71 7.51
CA GLN A 416 -19.39 -4.16 7.71
C GLN A 416 -20.04 -4.64 9.02
N GLN A 417 -20.11 -3.75 10.04
CA GLN A 417 -20.64 -4.05 11.37
C GLN A 417 -21.60 -2.92 11.79
N PRO A 418 -22.88 -2.98 11.38
CA PRO A 418 -23.83 -1.93 11.74
C PRO A 418 -24.16 -1.96 13.22
N VAL A 419 -24.05 -0.81 13.88
CA VAL A 419 -24.38 -0.60 15.29
C VAL A 419 -25.30 0.61 15.43
N TYR A 420 -26.39 0.44 16.14
CA TYR A 420 -27.29 1.53 16.51
C TYR A 420 -27.69 1.39 17.99
N LEU A 421 -27.47 2.42 18.76
CA LEU A 421 -27.86 2.47 20.16
C LEU A 421 -29.21 3.20 20.30
N LYS A 422 -30.21 2.54 20.85
CA LYS A 422 -31.54 3.15 21.06
C LYS A 422 -31.45 4.39 21.95
N GLY A 423 -31.94 5.51 21.44
CA GLY A 423 -31.91 6.80 22.12
C GLY A 423 -30.89 7.78 21.58
N GLU A 424 -29.93 7.31 20.78
CA GLU A 424 -29.01 8.17 20.04
C GLU A 424 -29.69 8.77 18.79
N ILE A 425 -29.21 9.95 18.37
CA ILE A 425 -29.76 10.69 17.23
C ILE A 425 -29.41 9.98 15.91
N VAL A 426 -28.22 9.41 15.81
CA VAL A 426 -27.70 8.72 14.61
C VAL A 426 -27.02 7.41 14.99
N SER A 427 -26.82 6.54 14.01
CA SER A 427 -25.99 5.34 14.19
C SER A 427 -24.50 5.69 14.33
N ASN A 428 -23.71 4.76 14.87
CA ASN A 428 -22.24 4.92 14.89
C ASN A 428 -21.68 5.16 13.48
N HIS A 429 -22.27 4.51 12.47
CA HIS A 429 -21.85 4.69 11.09
C HIS A 429 -22.22 6.06 10.53
N ASP A 430 -23.41 6.56 10.80
CA ASP A 430 -23.82 7.92 10.38
C ASP A 430 -22.95 8.99 11.05
N GLU A 431 -22.58 8.81 12.33
CA GLU A 431 -21.63 9.70 13.02
C GLU A 431 -20.26 9.70 12.33
N LEU A 432 -19.74 8.54 11.97
CA LEU A 432 -18.49 8.41 11.21
C LEU A 432 -18.60 9.13 9.85
N MET A 433 -19.68 8.86 9.11
CA MET A 433 -19.89 9.43 7.78
C MET A 433 -20.20 10.92 7.81
N SER A 434 -20.84 11.44 8.86
CA SER A 434 -21.02 12.89 9.03
C SER A 434 -19.67 13.62 9.06
N ASN A 435 -18.68 13.04 9.71
CA ASN A 435 -17.31 13.54 9.71
C ASN A 435 -16.62 13.39 8.35
N PHE A 436 -16.82 12.26 7.65
CA PHE A 436 -16.33 12.06 6.29
C PHE A 436 -16.81 13.16 5.33
N PHE A 437 -18.07 13.60 5.43
CA PHE A 437 -18.60 14.67 4.59
C PHE A 437 -18.17 16.07 5.05
N ALA A 438 -18.09 16.30 6.36
CA ALA A 438 -17.79 17.62 6.93
C ALA A 438 -16.32 18.03 6.75
N GLN A 439 -15.37 17.11 6.88
CA GLN A 439 -13.96 17.47 6.87
C GLN A 439 -13.44 17.99 5.52
N PRO A 440 -13.78 17.40 4.36
CA PRO A 440 -13.42 17.96 3.06
C PRO A 440 -13.95 19.38 2.84
N ASP A 441 -15.18 19.65 3.30
CA ASP A 441 -15.77 20.99 3.23
C ASP A 441 -15.04 21.98 4.13
N ALA A 442 -14.72 21.57 5.36
CA ALA A 442 -13.94 22.41 6.27
C ALA A 442 -12.55 22.78 5.69
N LEU A 443 -11.90 21.84 4.99
CA LEU A 443 -10.63 22.07 4.30
C LEU A 443 -10.78 23.03 3.12
N ALA A 444 -11.84 22.89 2.33
CA ALA A 444 -12.07 23.70 1.14
C ALA A 444 -12.49 25.15 1.49
N TYR A 445 -13.46 25.29 2.37
CA TYR A 445 -14.08 26.58 2.69
C TYR A 445 -13.37 27.35 3.81
N GLY A 446 -12.81 26.68 4.80
CA GLY A 446 -12.31 27.30 6.03
C GLY A 446 -13.45 27.86 6.87
N LYS A 447 -13.13 28.80 7.76
CA LYS A 447 -14.13 29.47 8.64
C LYS A 447 -14.71 30.76 8.05
N GLN A 448 -15.19 30.72 6.83
CA GLN A 448 -15.78 31.91 6.18
C GLN A 448 -17.13 31.65 5.51
N PHE A 449 -17.72 30.47 5.71
CA PHE A 449 -18.95 30.12 5.01
C PHE A 449 -20.20 30.45 5.84
N THR A 450 -21.24 30.92 5.16
CA THR A 450 -22.50 31.38 5.75
C THR A 450 -23.15 30.31 6.64
N GLY A 451 -23.36 30.66 7.89
CA GLY A 451 -24.16 29.87 8.83
C GLY A 451 -23.43 28.75 9.59
N TYR A 452 -22.37 28.21 9.05
CA TYR A 452 -21.60 27.15 9.69
C TYR A 452 -20.14 27.49 9.97
N PHE A 453 -19.58 28.50 9.28
CA PHE A 453 -18.18 28.90 9.41
C PHE A 453 -18.09 30.38 9.71
N GLN A 454 -17.41 30.74 10.78
CA GLN A 454 -17.30 32.10 11.26
C GLN A 454 -16.20 32.87 10.53
N THR A 455 -16.51 34.08 10.03
CA THR A 455 -15.50 35.04 9.57
C THR A 455 -14.80 35.70 10.77
N PRO A 456 -13.66 36.39 10.58
CA PRO A 456 -13.07 37.23 11.63
C PRO A 456 -14.09 38.23 12.20
N GLU A 457 -14.92 38.82 11.34
CA GLU A 457 -16.00 39.77 11.75
C GLU A 457 -17.08 39.06 12.58
N GLN A 458 -17.45 37.83 12.25
CA GLN A 458 -18.39 37.04 13.05
C GLN A 458 -17.80 36.63 14.39
N LEU A 459 -16.50 36.29 14.45
CA LEU A 459 -15.80 36.05 15.71
C LEU A 459 -15.78 37.26 16.60
N HIS A 460 -15.64 38.48 16.02
CA HIS A 460 -15.81 39.74 16.76
C HIS A 460 -17.23 39.89 17.29
N SER A 461 -18.26 39.62 16.49
CA SER A 461 -19.66 39.70 16.91
C SER A 461 -20.00 38.70 18.03
N GLU A 462 -19.35 37.53 18.09
CA GLU A 462 -19.48 36.56 19.16
C GLU A 462 -18.66 36.86 20.41
N LYS A 463 -18.04 38.05 20.48
CA LYS A 463 -17.19 38.48 21.61
C LYS A 463 -16.00 37.54 21.86
N VAL A 464 -15.46 36.90 20.82
CA VAL A 464 -14.22 36.13 20.92
C VAL A 464 -13.10 37.11 21.27
N PRO A 465 -12.29 36.84 22.30
CA PRO A 465 -11.15 37.67 22.65
C PRO A 465 -10.24 37.93 21.44
N GLU A 466 -9.82 39.16 21.24
CA GLU A 466 -9.09 39.59 20.03
C GLU A 466 -7.83 38.76 19.76
N HIS A 467 -7.10 38.42 20.82
CA HIS A 467 -5.92 37.58 20.72
C HIS A 467 -6.20 36.12 20.25
N LEU A 468 -7.44 35.64 20.34
CA LEU A 468 -7.84 34.30 19.89
C LEU A 468 -8.36 34.28 18.45
N ILE A 469 -8.71 35.43 17.87
CA ILE A 469 -9.27 35.52 16.51
C ILE A 469 -8.31 34.88 15.47
N PRO A 470 -7.01 35.23 15.43
CA PRO A 470 -6.08 34.59 14.50
C PRO A 470 -5.99 33.06 14.67
N HIS A 471 -6.06 32.59 15.91
CA HIS A 471 -5.98 31.15 16.22
C HIS A 471 -7.26 30.39 15.85
N LYS A 472 -8.40 31.05 15.80
CA LYS A 472 -9.70 30.48 15.46
C LYS A 472 -10.10 30.70 13.99
N THR A 473 -9.27 31.42 13.23
CA THR A 473 -9.48 31.65 11.79
C THR A 473 -8.80 30.54 10.99
N PHE A 474 -9.56 29.94 10.07
CA PHE A 474 -9.08 28.92 9.16
C PHE A 474 -9.21 29.42 7.72
N GLN A 475 -8.12 29.45 7.00
CA GLN A 475 -8.10 30.02 5.65
C GLN A 475 -8.88 29.17 4.64
N GLY A 476 -8.97 27.86 4.85
CA GLY A 476 -9.49 26.93 3.85
C GLY A 476 -8.54 26.77 2.67
N ASN A 477 -9.10 26.67 1.46
CA ASN A 477 -8.35 26.54 0.20
C ASN A 477 -7.40 25.32 0.16
N ARG A 478 -7.78 24.25 0.84
CA ARG A 478 -7.00 23.01 0.97
C ARG A 478 -7.65 21.93 0.13
N PRO A 479 -6.94 21.44 -0.91
CA PRO A 479 -7.53 20.51 -1.86
C PRO A 479 -7.73 19.13 -1.23
N SER A 480 -8.82 18.48 -1.62
CA SER A 480 -9.10 17.08 -1.29
C SER A 480 -9.91 16.42 -2.38
N LEU A 481 -9.98 15.09 -2.32
CA LEU A 481 -10.97 14.32 -3.07
C LEU A 481 -11.72 13.38 -2.12
N SER A 482 -12.86 12.90 -2.57
CA SER A 482 -13.65 11.94 -1.82
C SER A 482 -13.94 10.73 -2.69
N LEU A 483 -13.58 9.55 -2.21
CA LEU A 483 -13.86 8.26 -2.82
C LEU A 483 -14.90 7.55 -1.95
N LEU A 484 -16.06 7.25 -2.50
CA LEU A 484 -17.15 6.59 -1.78
C LEU A 484 -17.38 5.19 -2.37
N LEU A 485 -17.10 4.18 -1.55
CA LEU A 485 -17.28 2.77 -1.87
C LEU A 485 -18.70 2.34 -1.47
N PRO A 486 -19.42 1.54 -2.26
CA PRO A 486 -20.76 1.05 -1.89
C PRO A 486 -20.74 0.15 -0.65
N SER A 487 -19.73 -0.65 -0.51
CA SER A 487 -19.45 -1.53 0.63
C SER A 487 -17.93 -1.76 0.74
N LEU A 488 -17.48 -2.55 1.70
CA LEU A 488 -16.09 -2.94 1.83
C LEU A 488 -15.99 -4.47 1.92
N SER A 489 -16.36 -5.14 0.85
CA SER A 489 -16.19 -6.59 0.67
C SER A 489 -14.83 -6.91 0.04
N ALA A 490 -14.54 -8.19 -0.15
CA ALA A 490 -13.33 -8.62 -0.84
C ALA A 490 -13.22 -7.99 -2.24
N TYR A 491 -14.32 -7.80 -2.94
CA TYR A 491 -14.35 -7.22 -4.29
C TYR A 491 -13.93 -5.74 -4.27
N GLU A 492 -14.53 -4.90 -3.43
CA GLU A 492 -14.17 -3.47 -3.34
C GLU A 492 -12.75 -3.26 -2.79
N ILE A 493 -12.27 -4.14 -1.90
CA ILE A 493 -10.87 -4.10 -1.45
C ILE A 493 -9.93 -4.34 -2.62
N GLY A 494 -10.27 -5.26 -3.53
CA GLY A 494 -9.52 -5.50 -4.77
C GLY A 494 -9.55 -4.30 -5.71
N GLN A 495 -10.71 -3.67 -5.89
CA GLN A 495 -10.85 -2.44 -6.67
C GLN A 495 -10.00 -1.31 -6.10
N LEU A 496 -10.08 -1.08 -4.79
CA LEU A 496 -9.31 -0.02 -4.10
C LEU A 496 -7.81 -0.22 -4.27
N LEU A 497 -7.32 -1.45 -4.12
CA LEU A 497 -5.93 -1.78 -4.37
C LEU A 497 -5.50 -1.39 -5.80
N ALA A 498 -6.23 -1.84 -6.81
CA ALA A 498 -5.87 -1.64 -8.20
C ALA A 498 -5.93 -0.16 -8.63
N ILE A 499 -6.88 0.62 -8.10
CA ILE A 499 -6.94 2.08 -8.31
C ILE A 499 -5.61 2.73 -7.91
N TYR A 500 -5.09 2.39 -6.72
CA TYR A 500 -3.84 3.00 -6.25
C TYR A 500 -2.60 2.44 -6.94
N GLU A 501 -2.57 1.17 -7.30
CA GLU A 501 -1.49 0.61 -8.12
C GLU A 501 -1.37 1.32 -9.47
N HIS A 502 -2.49 1.53 -10.17
CA HIS A 502 -2.50 2.23 -11.45
C HIS A 502 -2.20 3.71 -11.32
N ARG A 503 -2.72 4.38 -10.29
CA ARG A 503 -2.38 5.78 -10.00
C ARG A 503 -0.87 5.98 -9.91
N ILE A 504 -0.20 5.17 -9.11
CA ILE A 504 1.23 5.29 -8.87
C ILE A 504 2.03 4.98 -10.13
N ALA A 505 1.61 4.00 -10.92
CA ALA A 505 2.20 3.72 -12.23
C ALA A 505 2.03 4.90 -13.19
N VAL A 506 0.85 5.52 -13.26
CA VAL A 506 0.57 6.71 -14.10
C VAL A 506 1.45 7.89 -13.69
N GLN A 507 1.58 8.18 -12.41
CA GLN A 507 2.47 9.23 -11.93
C GLN A 507 3.91 9.02 -12.41
N GLY A 508 4.43 7.80 -12.26
CA GLY A 508 5.77 7.47 -12.73
C GLY A 508 5.92 7.58 -14.24
N PHE A 509 4.89 7.20 -15.00
CA PHE A 509 4.87 7.36 -16.45
C PHE A 509 4.89 8.83 -16.87
N LEU A 510 4.14 9.69 -16.16
CA LEU A 510 4.11 11.13 -16.41
C LEU A 510 5.45 11.78 -16.08
N TRP A 511 6.07 11.40 -14.97
CA TRP A 511 7.38 11.94 -14.56
C TRP A 511 8.56 11.37 -15.36
N GLY A 512 8.34 10.32 -16.14
CA GLY A 512 9.39 9.65 -16.90
C GLY A 512 10.40 8.93 -16.03
N ILE A 513 9.97 8.38 -14.89
CA ILE A 513 10.80 7.63 -13.94
C ILE A 513 10.52 6.13 -13.99
N ASN A 514 11.42 5.31 -13.45
CA ASN A 514 11.18 3.89 -13.26
C ASN A 514 10.52 3.63 -11.89
N SER A 515 9.21 3.40 -11.88
CA SER A 515 8.44 3.12 -10.66
C SER A 515 8.57 1.68 -10.15
N PHE A 516 9.33 0.82 -10.82
CA PHE A 516 9.28 -0.63 -10.59
C PHE A 516 10.58 -1.23 -10.04
N ASP A 517 11.63 -0.43 -9.88
CA ASP A 517 12.86 -0.77 -9.15
C ASP A 517 12.90 -0.12 -7.74
N GLN A 518 13.95 -0.42 -6.95
CA GLN A 518 14.13 0.08 -5.59
C GLN A 518 15.60 0.18 -5.16
N TRP A 519 16.46 0.72 -6.00
CA TRP A 519 17.90 0.84 -5.72
C TRP A 519 18.23 1.60 -4.43
N GLY A 520 17.38 2.55 -4.02
CA GLY A 520 17.57 3.34 -2.80
C GLY A 520 17.63 2.53 -1.51
N VAL A 521 17.00 1.35 -1.46
CA VAL A 521 17.01 0.49 -0.26
C VAL A 521 18.25 -0.42 -0.18
N GLU A 522 19.04 -0.55 -1.25
CA GLU A 522 20.19 -1.44 -1.28
C GLU A 522 21.40 -0.90 -0.48
N LEU A 523 21.59 0.41 -0.43
CA LEU A 523 22.67 1.04 0.32
C LEU A 523 22.60 0.70 1.81
N GLY A 524 21.43 0.84 2.42
CA GLY A 524 21.21 0.51 3.82
C GLY A 524 21.50 -0.96 4.15
N LYS A 525 21.12 -1.89 3.28
CA LYS A 525 21.39 -3.33 3.44
C LYS A 525 22.89 -3.63 3.40
N SER A 526 23.62 -2.99 2.49
CA SER A 526 25.09 -3.14 2.38
C SER A 526 25.78 -2.67 3.65
N LEU A 527 25.45 -1.49 4.16
CA LEU A 527 26.00 -0.95 5.40
C LEU A 527 25.62 -1.82 6.62
N ALA A 528 24.37 -2.27 6.72
CA ALA A 528 23.92 -3.15 7.79
C ALA A 528 24.70 -4.48 7.82
N SER A 529 25.10 -5.01 6.66
CA SER A 529 25.93 -6.21 6.59
C SER A 529 27.32 -5.99 7.21
N GLN A 530 27.94 -4.83 7.02
CA GLN A 530 29.21 -4.47 7.63
C GLN A 530 29.08 -4.32 9.15
N VAL A 531 28.04 -3.63 9.62
CA VAL A 531 27.73 -3.49 11.04
C VAL A 531 27.52 -4.86 11.68
N ARG A 532 26.77 -5.76 11.06
CA ARG A 532 26.52 -7.12 11.55
C ARG A 532 27.82 -7.92 11.75
N LYS A 533 28.74 -7.85 10.80
CA LYS A 533 30.07 -8.49 10.92
C LYS A 533 30.85 -7.94 12.10
N SER A 534 30.85 -6.61 12.29
CA SER A 534 31.54 -5.96 13.42
C SER A 534 30.93 -6.33 14.77
N LEU A 535 29.59 -6.36 14.86
CA LEU A 535 28.88 -6.82 16.06
C LEU A 535 29.25 -8.26 16.41
N HIS A 536 29.27 -9.16 15.42
CA HIS A 536 29.66 -10.55 15.63
C HIS A 536 31.11 -10.66 16.11
N ALA A 537 32.07 -10.01 15.44
CA ALA A 537 33.48 -10.03 15.83
C ALA A 537 33.70 -9.46 17.24
N SER A 538 32.99 -8.40 17.61
CA SER A 538 33.10 -7.85 18.96
C SER A 538 32.51 -8.78 20.03
N ARG A 539 31.33 -9.34 19.80
CA ARG A 539 30.65 -10.22 20.77
C ARG A 539 31.31 -11.58 20.96
N VAL A 540 31.85 -12.17 19.88
CA VAL A 540 32.39 -13.54 19.88
C VAL A 540 33.91 -13.52 20.06
N GLU A 541 34.61 -12.56 19.46
CA GLU A 541 36.08 -12.54 19.39
C GLU A 541 36.71 -11.42 20.23
N GLY A 542 35.90 -10.57 20.88
CA GLY A 542 36.36 -9.43 21.69
C GLY A 542 37.02 -8.32 20.84
N LYS A 543 36.83 -8.30 19.52
CA LYS A 543 37.47 -7.32 18.64
C LYS A 543 36.87 -5.93 18.81
N PRO A 544 37.69 -4.85 18.77
CA PRO A 544 37.14 -3.49 18.82
C PRO A 544 36.35 -3.14 17.56
N VAL A 545 35.40 -2.24 17.71
CA VAL A 545 34.63 -1.69 16.57
C VAL A 545 35.52 -0.73 15.80
N LEU A 546 35.77 -1.04 14.53
CA LEU A 546 36.64 -0.24 13.64
C LEU A 546 35.98 -0.09 12.25
N GLY A 547 36.38 0.95 11.52
CA GLY A 547 35.98 1.14 10.12
C GLY A 547 34.67 1.91 9.92
N PHE A 548 34.13 2.55 10.96
CA PHE A 548 32.93 3.41 10.90
C PHE A 548 33.27 4.86 11.24
N ASN A 549 32.40 5.80 10.92
CA ASN A 549 32.51 7.17 11.39
C ASN A 549 32.39 7.25 12.93
N SER A 550 32.79 8.38 13.51
CA SER A 550 32.85 8.55 14.97
C SER A 550 31.48 8.34 15.66
N SER A 551 30.42 8.82 15.05
CA SER A 551 29.04 8.66 15.60
C SER A 551 28.64 7.19 15.65
N THR A 552 28.76 6.46 14.54
CA THR A 552 28.43 5.03 14.46
C THR A 552 29.32 4.21 15.40
N THR A 553 30.62 4.50 15.47
CA THR A 553 31.57 3.84 16.40
C THR A 553 31.14 4.05 17.85
N SER A 554 30.79 5.28 18.23
CA SER A 554 30.36 5.61 19.60
C SER A 554 29.05 4.88 19.95
N LEU A 555 28.09 4.84 19.05
CA LEU A 555 26.80 4.15 19.26
C LEU A 555 27.01 2.64 19.40
N LEU A 556 27.80 2.02 18.51
CA LEU A 556 28.12 0.60 18.58
C LEU A 556 28.89 0.24 19.85
N THR A 557 29.86 1.05 20.26
CA THR A 557 30.60 0.84 21.50
C THR A 557 29.68 0.87 22.73
N ARG A 558 28.77 1.84 22.79
CA ARG A 558 27.77 1.91 23.88
C ARG A 558 26.82 0.71 23.88
N TYR A 559 26.34 0.30 22.70
CA TYR A 559 25.49 -0.86 22.54
C TYR A 559 26.17 -2.16 22.99
N LEU A 560 27.47 -2.30 22.67
CA LEU A 560 28.27 -3.48 23.02
C LEU A 560 28.73 -3.50 24.50
N ALA A 561 28.75 -2.35 25.18
CA ALA A 561 29.12 -2.26 26.61
C ALA A 561 28.11 -2.97 27.53
N VAL A 562 26.90 -3.21 27.05
CA VAL A 562 25.87 -3.98 27.79
C VAL A 562 25.96 -5.44 27.33
N GLU A 563 26.12 -6.34 28.31
CA GLU A 563 26.06 -7.77 28.01
C GLU A 563 24.67 -8.15 27.47
N PRO A 564 24.62 -8.99 26.41
CA PRO A 564 23.34 -9.47 25.94
C PRO A 564 22.65 -10.30 27.03
N SER A 565 21.34 -10.10 27.17
CA SER A 565 20.51 -10.86 28.13
C SER A 565 20.46 -12.36 27.86
N THR A 566 21.00 -12.81 26.72
CA THR A 566 21.08 -14.22 26.30
C THR A 566 22.50 -14.55 25.82
N PRO A 567 23.07 -15.71 26.23
CA PRO A 567 24.38 -16.14 25.72
C PRO A 567 24.38 -16.31 24.21
N TYR A 568 25.44 -15.90 23.55
CA TYR A 568 25.55 -15.90 22.09
C TYR A 568 25.54 -17.31 21.45
N ASN A 569 25.82 -18.35 22.24
CA ASN A 569 25.92 -19.74 21.80
C ASN A 569 24.71 -20.60 22.26
N THR A 570 23.65 -19.98 22.73
CA THR A 570 22.47 -20.72 23.23
C THR A 570 21.25 -20.31 22.42
N THR A 571 20.53 -21.28 21.88
CA THR A 571 19.22 -21.03 21.27
C THR A 571 18.25 -20.62 22.37
N THR A 572 17.65 -19.45 22.21
CA THR A 572 16.59 -18.96 23.09
C THR A 572 15.39 -18.56 22.26
N LEU A 573 14.24 -19.01 22.69
CA LEU A 573 12.95 -18.63 22.10
C LEU A 573 12.20 -17.71 23.05
N PRO A 574 11.31 -16.85 22.56
CA PRO A 574 10.46 -16.03 23.42
C PRO A 574 9.67 -16.90 24.40
N LYS A 575 9.60 -16.48 25.64
CA LYS A 575 8.68 -17.06 26.63
C LYS A 575 7.30 -16.45 26.40
N VAL A 576 6.39 -17.17 25.81
CA VAL A 576 5.03 -16.74 25.43
C VAL A 576 3.98 -17.67 26.02
#